data_ad980627870c7ef80e33199f18f95589
#
_entry.id   ad980627870c7ef80e33199f18f95589
#
_cell.length_a   1.000
_cell.length_b   1.000
_cell.length_c   1.000
_cell.angle_alpha   90.00
_cell.angle_beta   90.00
_cell.angle_gamma   90.00
#
_symmetry.space_group_name_H-M   'P 1'
#
loop_
_entity.id
_entity.type
_entity.pdbx_description
1 polymer ?
#
loop_
_entity_poly.entity_id
_entity_poly.type
_entity_poly.pdbx_seq_one_letter_code
_entity_poly.pdbx_strand_id
1 'polypeptide(L)'
;MLSPLELAHRSLAEVIMARDLVVDATMGQGYDTVFLAELKADVVAFDVQALALDMTEKRLKQAQLSAKLILDGHENVGQYLEQPIKAAIFNLGYLPKSDKQVITQAETTLSALRQLLEMLVKGGRIALMIYYGHVGGLEERDTVLAFVSKLPQNVFQVMRYGGINQANQPPFLVMIEKRL
;
A
#
# COMPACT_ATOMS: atom_id res chain seq x y z
N MET A 1 15.17 11.36 12.53
CA MET A 1 13.84 10.71 12.65
C MET A 1 13.35 10.44 11.25
N LEU A 2 12.86 9.23 10.96
CA LEU A 2 12.36 8.87 9.64
C LEU A 2 11.00 9.53 9.38
N SER A 3 10.72 9.88 8.12
CA SER A 3 9.35 10.19 7.70
C SER A 3 8.48 8.92 7.75
N PRO A 4 7.14 9.04 7.78
CA PRO A 4 6.26 7.87 7.75
C PRO A 4 6.51 6.95 6.54
N LEU A 5 6.76 7.49 5.35
CA LEU A 5 7.03 6.70 4.14
C LEU A 5 8.41 6.00 4.21
N GLU A 6 9.44 6.68 4.67
CA GLU A 6 10.76 6.06 4.88
C GLU A 6 10.70 4.91 5.89
N LEU A 7 9.89 5.07 6.95
CA LEU A 7 9.67 3.99 7.92
C LEU A 7 8.91 2.82 7.29
N ALA A 8 7.90 3.10 6.46
CA ALA A 8 7.18 2.07 5.71
C ALA A 8 8.14 1.26 4.84
N HIS A 9 8.93 1.91 3.99
CA HIS A 9 9.92 1.26 3.13
C HIS A 9 10.92 0.42 3.93
N ARG A 10 11.50 1.00 4.98
CA ARG A 10 12.45 0.28 5.83
C ARG A 10 11.82 -0.96 6.47
N SER A 11 10.63 -0.82 7.03
CA SER A 11 9.93 -1.92 7.68
C SER A 11 9.54 -3.04 6.70
N LEU A 12 9.19 -2.70 5.46
CA LEU A 12 8.92 -3.69 4.41
C LEU A 12 10.21 -4.38 3.96
N ALA A 13 11.30 -3.62 3.75
CA ALA A 13 12.59 -4.17 3.34
C ALA A 13 13.20 -5.15 4.36
N GLU A 14 12.89 -5.01 5.65
CA GLU A 14 13.33 -5.94 6.70
C GLU A 14 12.77 -7.36 6.54
N VAL A 15 11.62 -7.52 5.89
CA VAL A 15 10.92 -8.81 5.81
C VAL A 15 10.81 -9.39 4.41
N ILE A 16 10.93 -8.55 3.37
CA ILE A 16 10.86 -8.98 1.98
C ILE A 16 12.17 -9.63 1.55
N MET A 17 12.07 -10.81 0.97
CA MET A 17 13.18 -11.52 0.35
C MET A 17 13.00 -11.59 -1.17
N ALA A 18 14.08 -11.91 -1.88
CA ALA A 18 14.01 -12.09 -3.34
C ALA A 18 12.95 -13.15 -3.71
N ARG A 19 12.12 -12.83 -4.71
CA ARG A 19 11.01 -13.66 -5.21
C ARG A 19 9.80 -13.77 -4.28
N ASP A 20 9.77 -13.07 -3.15
CA ASP A 20 8.53 -12.95 -2.39
C ASP A 20 7.47 -12.21 -3.24
N LEU A 21 6.23 -12.71 -3.21
CA LEU A 21 5.11 -12.00 -3.83
C LEU A 21 4.72 -10.80 -2.98
N VAL A 22 4.70 -9.62 -3.58
CA VAL A 22 4.36 -8.37 -2.91
C VAL A 22 3.39 -7.54 -3.75
N VAL A 23 2.58 -6.71 -3.10
CA VAL A 23 1.54 -5.91 -3.75
C VAL A 23 1.76 -4.43 -3.51
N ASP A 24 1.77 -3.65 -4.60
CA ASP A 24 1.55 -2.21 -4.57
C ASP A 24 0.08 -1.95 -4.94
N ALA A 25 -0.75 -1.67 -3.95
CA ALA A 25 -2.18 -1.54 -4.14
C ALA A 25 -2.60 -0.18 -4.76
N THR A 26 -1.66 0.75 -4.89
CA THR A 26 -1.87 2.13 -5.37
C THR A 26 -0.62 2.62 -6.09
N MET A 27 -0.33 2.04 -7.28
CA MET A 27 0.97 2.25 -7.92
C MET A 27 1.28 3.72 -8.27
N GLY A 28 0.28 4.49 -8.65
CA GLY A 28 0.41 5.92 -8.89
C GLY A 28 1.54 6.25 -9.87
N GLN A 29 2.54 6.99 -9.38
CA GLN A 29 3.73 7.36 -10.16
C GLN A 29 4.81 6.26 -10.19
N GLY A 30 4.60 5.12 -9.54
CA GLY A 30 5.48 3.95 -9.59
C GLY A 30 6.68 3.99 -8.64
N TYR A 31 6.75 4.91 -7.70
CA TYR A 31 7.88 4.99 -6.76
C TYR A 31 7.93 3.76 -5.84
N ASP A 32 6.80 3.36 -5.26
CA ASP A 32 6.73 2.20 -4.38
C ASP A 32 6.88 0.90 -5.17
N THR A 33 6.31 0.83 -6.38
CA THR A 33 6.51 -0.30 -7.29
C THR A 33 8.00 -0.54 -7.59
N VAL A 34 8.75 0.54 -7.91
CA VAL A 34 10.20 0.46 -8.15
C VAL A 34 10.94 0.04 -6.89
N PHE A 35 10.65 0.66 -5.74
CA PHE A 35 11.24 0.28 -4.46
C PHE A 35 11.08 -1.21 -4.17
N LEU A 36 9.88 -1.76 -4.34
CA LEU A 36 9.62 -3.19 -4.13
C LEU A 36 10.39 -4.07 -5.13
N ALA A 37 10.46 -3.66 -6.40
CA ALA A 37 11.19 -4.38 -7.43
C ALA A 37 12.72 -4.34 -7.21
N GLU A 38 13.28 -3.26 -6.63
CA GLU A 38 14.70 -3.18 -6.23
C GLU A 38 15.07 -4.23 -5.18
N LEU A 39 14.12 -4.64 -4.33
CA LEU A 39 14.28 -5.74 -3.37
C LEU A 39 14.27 -7.12 -4.05
N LYS A 40 14.15 -7.18 -5.39
CA LYS A 40 14.04 -8.41 -6.20
C LYS A 40 12.79 -9.23 -5.86
N ALA A 41 11.74 -8.59 -5.36
CA ALA A 41 10.45 -9.19 -5.12
C ALA A 41 9.68 -9.37 -6.44
N ASP A 42 8.73 -10.30 -6.47
CA ASP A 42 7.75 -10.44 -7.54
C ASP A 42 6.59 -9.49 -7.25
N VAL A 43 6.58 -8.34 -7.94
CA VAL A 43 5.66 -7.22 -7.65
C VAL A 43 4.43 -7.30 -8.53
N VAL A 44 3.24 -7.18 -7.92
CA VAL A 44 1.96 -6.94 -8.62
C VAL A 44 1.45 -5.57 -8.16
N ALA A 45 1.24 -4.65 -9.11
CA ALA A 45 0.88 -3.26 -8.82
C ALA A 45 -0.44 -2.89 -9.50
N PHE A 46 -1.31 -2.18 -8.78
CA PHE A 46 -2.67 -1.83 -9.18
C PHE A 46 -2.86 -0.33 -9.29
N ASP A 47 -3.59 0.11 -10.31
CA ASP A 47 -4.19 1.43 -10.39
C ASP A 47 -5.37 1.42 -11.37
N VAL A 48 -6.35 2.28 -11.14
CA VAL A 48 -7.51 2.45 -12.01
C VAL A 48 -7.25 3.42 -13.16
N GLN A 49 -6.12 4.13 -13.13
CA GLN A 49 -5.76 5.16 -14.11
C GLN A 49 -4.69 4.65 -15.08
N ALA A 50 -4.98 4.65 -16.38
CA ALA A 50 -4.00 4.28 -17.41
C ALA A 50 -2.73 5.15 -17.35
N LEU A 51 -2.85 6.43 -16.95
CA LEU A 51 -1.70 7.32 -16.75
C LEU A 51 -0.74 6.78 -15.69
N ALA A 52 -1.24 6.20 -14.62
CA ALA A 52 -0.40 5.59 -13.56
C ALA A 52 0.41 4.41 -14.12
N LEU A 53 -0.21 3.57 -14.92
CA LEU A 53 0.48 2.45 -15.59
C LEU A 53 1.60 2.96 -16.50
N ASP A 54 1.31 3.95 -17.36
CA ASP A 54 2.30 4.53 -18.28
C ASP A 54 3.51 5.12 -17.53
N MET A 55 3.24 5.85 -16.45
CA MET A 55 4.29 6.46 -15.63
C MET A 55 5.14 5.38 -14.93
N THR A 56 4.49 4.38 -14.36
CA THR A 56 5.15 3.28 -13.66
C THR A 56 5.99 2.43 -14.62
N GLU A 57 5.45 2.10 -15.80
CA GLU A 57 6.19 1.34 -16.81
C GLU A 57 7.45 2.08 -17.28
N LYS A 58 7.35 3.39 -17.54
CA LYS A 58 8.51 4.22 -17.91
C LYS A 58 9.57 4.22 -16.81
N ARG A 59 9.16 4.34 -15.54
CA ARG A 59 10.05 4.34 -14.39
C ARG A 59 10.75 2.99 -14.21
N LEU A 60 10.02 1.89 -14.33
CA LEU A 60 10.59 0.53 -14.28
C LEU A 60 11.61 0.31 -15.40
N LYS A 61 11.30 0.72 -16.64
CA LYS A 61 12.23 0.63 -17.77
C LYS A 61 13.52 1.42 -17.54
N GLN A 62 13.41 2.65 -16.99
CA GLN A 62 14.60 3.47 -16.65
C GLN A 62 15.46 2.82 -15.58
N ALA A 63 14.85 2.15 -14.61
CA ALA A 63 15.53 1.42 -13.55
C ALA A 63 16.01 0.01 -13.96
N GLN A 64 15.68 -0.46 -15.15
CA GLN A 64 15.93 -1.82 -15.62
C GLN A 64 15.28 -2.91 -14.75
N LEU A 65 14.08 -2.59 -14.23
CA LEU A 65 13.28 -3.46 -13.37
C LEU A 65 11.97 -3.86 -14.06
N SER A 66 11.29 -4.84 -13.50
CA SER A 66 9.99 -5.32 -13.98
C SER A 66 9.01 -5.54 -12.84
N ALA A 67 7.73 -5.38 -13.13
CA ALA A 67 6.61 -5.70 -12.26
C ALA A 67 5.39 -6.05 -13.12
N LYS A 68 4.42 -6.76 -12.56
CA LYS A 68 3.11 -6.99 -13.19
C LYS A 68 2.21 -5.80 -12.87
N LEU A 69 1.88 -4.99 -13.89
CA LEU A 69 1.02 -3.81 -13.75
C LEU A 69 -0.41 -4.16 -14.15
N ILE A 70 -1.38 -3.83 -13.31
CA ILE A 70 -2.80 -4.15 -13.47
C ILE A 70 -3.60 -2.85 -13.52
N LEU A 71 -4.32 -2.65 -14.64
CA LEU A 71 -5.30 -1.56 -14.77
C LEU A 71 -6.65 -2.03 -14.21
N ASP A 72 -6.76 -2.04 -12.90
CA ASP A 72 -7.97 -2.41 -12.16
C ASP A 72 -7.92 -1.83 -10.75
N GLY A 73 -9.06 -1.80 -10.07
CA GLY A 73 -9.14 -1.42 -8.67
C GLY A 73 -8.53 -2.47 -7.75
N HIS A 74 -7.85 -2.01 -6.72
CA HIS A 74 -7.23 -2.91 -5.73
C HIS A 74 -8.24 -3.78 -4.97
N GLU A 75 -9.52 -3.42 -4.96
CA GLU A 75 -10.60 -4.25 -4.41
C GLU A 75 -10.74 -5.61 -5.11
N ASN A 76 -10.21 -5.73 -6.31
CA ASN A 76 -10.21 -6.97 -7.10
C ASN A 76 -8.91 -7.79 -6.95
N VAL A 77 -8.04 -7.42 -6.04
CA VAL A 77 -6.69 -7.99 -5.88
C VAL A 77 -6.66 -9.51 -5.81
N GLY A 78 -7.62 -10.14 -5.16
CA GLY A 78 -7.69 -11.60 -5.02
C GLY A 78 -7.88 -12.35 -6.35
N GLN A 79 -8.35 -11.68 -7.42
CA GLN A 79 -8.48 -12.29 -8.74
C GLN A 79 -7.15 -12.43 -9.49
N TYR A 80 -6.13 -11.71 -9.04
CA TYR A 80 -4.83 -11.61 -9.71
C TYR A 80 -3.69 -12.30 -8.94
N LEU A 81 -3.96 -12.76 -7.72
CA LEU A 81 -2.97 -13.39 -6.84
C LEU A 81 -3.27 -14.89 -6.70
N GLU A 82 -2.30 -15.73 -7.05
CA GLU A 82 -2.42 -17.19 -7.03
C GLU A 82 -1.73 -17.82 -5.80
N GLN A 83 -1.01 -17.02 -5.01
CA GLN A 83 -0.25 -17.50 -3.85
C GLN A 83 -0.22 -16.44 -2.73
N PRO A 84 0.10 -16.85 -1.49
CA PRO A 84 0.22 -15.94 -0.37
C PRO A 84 1.26 -14.82 -0.62
N ILE A 85 1.02 -13.66 -0.01
CA ILE A 85 1.88 -12.48 -0.13
C ILE A 85 2.76 -12.29 1.10
N LYS A 86 3.93 -11.73 0.88
CA LYS A 86 4.86 -11.32 1.95
C LYS A 86 4.59 -9.91 2.44
N ALA A 87 4.22 -9.02 1.54
CA ALA A 87 3.98 -7.62 1.89
C ALA A 87 2.99 -6.94 0.94
N ALA A 88 2.40 -5.85 1.42
CA ALA A 88 1.66 -4.91 0.59
C ALA A 88 1.88 -3.47 1.05
N ILE A 89 1.73 -2.52 0.13
CA ILE A 89 1.75 -1.10 0.40
C ILE A 89 0.54 -0.40 -0.22
N PHE A 90 -0.01 0.56 0.50
CA PHE A 90 -1.08 1.47 0.06
C PHE A 90 -0.64 2.92 0.30
N ASN A 91 -0.89 3.79 -0.67
CA ASN A 91 -0.91 5.23 -0.49
C ASN A 91 -2.36 5.72 -0.69
N LEU A 92 -3.08 5.87 0.41
CA LEU A 92 -4.50 6.25 0.39
C LEU A 92 -4.63 7.75 0.15
N GLY A 93 -5.27 8.13 -0.96
CA GLY A 93 -5.41 9.50 -1.38
C GLY A 93 -5.66 9.61 -2.88
N TYR A 94 -4.97 10.51 -3.55
CA TYR A 94 -5.10 10.74 -4.99
C TYR A 94 -3.73 10.76 -5.68
N LEU A 95 -3.72 10.46 -6.97
CA LEU A 95 -2.52 10.55 -7.79
C LEU A 95 -2.13 12.03 -8.01
N PRO A 96 -0.97 12.49 -7.56
CA PRO A 96 -0.51 13.86 -7.81
C PRO A 96 -0.46 14.16 -9.31
N LYS A 97 -0.92 15.37 -9.70
CA LYS A 97 -0.97 15.85 -11.09
C LYS A 97 -1.97 15.14 -12.02
N SER A 98 -2.90 14.35 -11.47
CA SER A 98 -4.03 13.75 -12.20
C SER A 98 -5.36 14.38 -11.79
N ASP A 99 -6.46 13.78 -12.24
CA ASP A 99 -7.79 14.19 -11.81
C ASP A 99 -7.95 13.94 -10.30
N LYS A 100 -8.09 15.02 -9.53
CA LYS A 100 -8.27 14.97 -8.07
C LYS A 100 -9.62 14.36 -7.65
N GLN A 101 -10.51 14.06 -8.60
CA GLN A 101 -11.76 13.38 -8.34
C GLN A 101 -11.58 11.86 -8.24
N VAL A 102 -10.46 11.34 -8.79
CA VAL A 102 -10.10 9.92 -8.67
C VAL A 102 -9.27 9.75 -7.41
N ILE A 103 -9.94 9.37 -6.34
CA ILE A 103 -9.37 9.13 -5.00
C ILE A 103 -9.66 7.71 -4.55
N THR A 104 -8.85 7.18 -3.65
CA THR A 104 -9.18 5.93 -2.94
C THR A 104 -10.45 6.12 -2.10
N GLN A 105 -11.23 5.06 -1.97
CA GLN A 105 -12.48 5.07 -1.20
C GLN A 105 -12.41 4.03 -0.08
N ALA A 106 -13.05 4.35 1.03
CA ALA A 106 -13.04 3.49 2.21
C ALA A 106 -13.48 2.04 1.90
N GLU A 107 -14.54 1.87 1.12
CA GLU A 107 -15.09 0.54 0.79
C GLU A 107 -14.12 -0.30 -0.04
N THR A 108 -13.54 0.27 -1.11
CA THR A 108 -12.58 -0.43 -1.97
C THR A 108 -11.30 -0.74 -1.21
N THR A 109 -10.81 0.19 -0.41
CA THR A 109 -9.65 -0.01 0.46
C THR A 109 -9.87 -1.13 1.47
N LEU A 110 -11.03 -1.17 2.15
CA LEU A 110 -11.34 -2.26 3.09
C LEU A 110 -11.51 -3.60 2.39
N SER A 111 -12.11 -3.63 1.19
CA SER A 111 -12.24 -4.86 0.40
C SER A 111 -10.87 -5.44 0.07
N ALA A 112 -9.96 -4.62 -0.44
CA ALA A 112 -8.58 -5.03 -0.72
C ALA A 112 -7.85 -5.49 0.54
N LEU A 113 -7.96 -4.71 1.62
CA LEU A 113 -7.25 -4.99 2.86
C LEU A 113 -7.67 -6.32 3.49
N ARG A 114 -8.96 -6.67 3.47
CA ARG A 114 -9.44 -7.97 3.94
C ARG A 114 -8.82 -9.12 3.16
N GLN A 115 -8.84 -9.06 1.83
CA GLN A 115 -8.27 -10.09 0.97
C GLN A 115 -6.76 -10.24 1.20
N LEU A 116 -6.03 -9.13 1.29
CA LEU A 116 -4.58 -9.16 1.53
C LEU A 116 -4.20 -9.67 2.93
N LEU A 117 -5.00 -9.37 3.97
CA LEU A 117 -4.78 -9.91 5.32
C LEU A 117 -4.97 -11.42 5.38
N GLU A 118 -5.94 -11.97 4.64
CA GLU A 118 -6.13 -13.41 4.51
C GLU A 118 -4.93 -14.09 3.84
N MET A 119 -4.42 -13.46 2.77
CA MET A 119 -3.29 -13.97 1.97
C MET A 119 -1.92 -13.69 2.59
N LEU A 120 -1.83 -12.82 3.61
CA LEU A 120 -0.56 -12.44 4.23
C LEU A 120 0.05 -13.63 4.96
N VAL A 121 1.31 -13.94 4.68
CA VAL A 121 2.05 -14.98 5.40
C VAL A 121 2.41 -14.53 6.83
N LYS A 122 2.71 -15.46 7.72
CA LYS A 122 3.29 -15.17 9.03
C LYS A 122 4.59 -14.34 8.87
N GLY A 123 4.72 -13.29 9.68
CA GLY A 123 5.83 -12.33 9.60
C GLY A 123 5.76 -11.41 8.36
N GLY A 124 4.68 -11.49 7.59
CA GLY A 124 4.40 -10.54 6.50
C GLY A 124 3.86 -9.23 7.03
N ARG A 125 4.02 -8.15 6.24
CA ARG A 125 3.64 -6.79 6.63
C ARG A 125 2.81 -6.08 5.56
N ILE A 126 1.83 -5.28 6.02
CA ILE A 126 1.08 -4.33 5.17
C ILE A 126 1.31 -2.92 5.70
N ALA A 127 1.75 -2.03 4.81
CA ALA A 127 1.93 -0.61 5.09
C ALA A 127 0.79 0.20 4.46
N LEU A 128 0.12 1.02 5.26
CA LEU A 128 -0.92 1.94 4.82
C LEU A 128 -0.46 3.38 5.10
N MET A 129 -0.06 4.10 4.06
CA MET A 129 0.17 5.54 4.13
C MET A 129 -1.16 6.26 3.96
N ILE A 130 -1.60 6.97 4.98
CA ILE A 130 -2.90 7.64 5.01
C ILE A 130 -2.72 9.14 4.81
N TYR A 131 -3.14 9.63 3.62
CA TYR A 131 -3.18 11.04 3.23
C TYR A 131 -4.64 11.49 3.27
N TYR A 132 -5.04 12.24 4.30
CA TYR A 132 -6.45 12.57 4.57
C TYR A 132 -6.79 14.06 4.42
N GLY A 133 -5.90 14.86 3.85
CA GLY A 133 -6.08 16.29 3.61
C GLY A 133 -6.88 16.65 2.35
N HIS A 134 -7.76 15.76 1.87
CA HIS A 134 -8.60 15.94 0.70
C HIS A 134 -10.06 15.57 0.99
N VAL A 135 -10.97 15.89 0.07
CA VAL A 135 -12.40 15.53 0.20
C VAL A 135 -12.53 14.00 0.31
N GLY A 136 -13.27 13.53 1.32
CA GLY A 136 -13.43 12.09 1.62
C GLY A 136 -12.30 11.46 2.41
N GLY A 137 -11.14 12.11 2.51
CA GLY A 137 -9.97 11.54 3.19
C GLY A 137 -10.16 11.32 4.69
N LEU A 138 -10.96 12.15 5.36
CA LEU A 138 -11.30 11.97 6.78
C LEU A 138 -12.15 10.70 6.99
N GLU A 139 -13.14 10.48 6.13
CA GLU A 139 -14.01 9.30 6.20
C GLU A 139 -13.21 8.02 5.93
N GLU A 140 -12.37 8.01 4.90
CA GLU A 140 -11.50 6.87 4.60
C GLU A 140 -10.56 6.58 5.76
N ARG A 141 -9.89 7.59 6.30
CA ARG A 141 -9.02 7.49 7.49
C ARG A 141 -9.74 6.84 8.67
N ASP A 142 -10.91 7.36 9.04
CA ASP A 142 -11.64 6.91 10.22
C ASP A 142 -12.18 5.49 10.02
N THR A 143 -12.63 5.15 8.82
CA THR A 143 -13.09 3.81 8.46
C THR A 143 -11.95 2.80 8.50
N VAL A 144 -10.80 3.13 7.93
CA VAL A 144 -9.60 2.26 7.96
C VAL A 144 -9.12 2.07 9.40
N LEU A 145 -8.99 3.14 10.19
CA LEU A 145 -8.56 3.05 11.60
C LEU A 145 -9.54 2.22 12.44
N ALA A 146 -10.85 2.40 12.25
CA ALA A 146 -11.87 1.60 12.94
C ALA A 146 -11.79 0.10 12.59
N PHE A 147 -11.43 -0.23 11.37
CA PHE A 147 -11.23 -1.61 10.93
C PHE A 147 -9.97 -2.23 11.53
N VAL A 148 -8.82 -1.58 11.34
CA VAL A 148 -7.53 -2.15 11.77
C VAL A 148 -7.40 -2.25 13.29
N SER A 149 -8.06 -1.35 14.05
CA SER A 149 -8.07 -1.41 15.51
C SER A 149 -8.85 -2.60 16.09
N LYS A 150 -9.69 -3.25 15.28
CA LYS A 150 -10.46 -4.43 15.66
C LYS A 150 -9.82 -5.76 15.21
N LEU A 151 -8.70 -5.72 14.50
CA LEU A 151 -7.98 -6.92 14.14
C LEU A 151 -7.55 -7.70 15.38
N PRO A 152 -7.69 -9.05 15.39
CA PRO A 152 -7.36 -9.86 16.57
C PRO A 152 -5.86 -9.74 16.90
N GLN A 153 -5.56 -9.21 18.09
CA GLN A 153 -4.19 -8.89 18.51
C GLN A 153 -3.26 -10.11 18.68
N ASN A 154 -3.83 -11.29 18.81
CA ASN A 154 -3.07 -12.53 18.84
C ASN A 154 -2.62 -12.96 17.42
N VAL A 155 -3.27 -12.45 16.37
CA VAL A 155 -2.94 -12.74 14.96
C VAL A 155 -2.18 -11.59 14.33
N PHE A 156 -2.56 -10.34 14.61
CA PHE A 156 -1.99 -9.16 14.00
C PHE A 156 -1.47 -8.16 15.03
N GLN A 157 -0.32 -7.59 14.78
CA GLN A 157 0.13 -6.37 15.42
C GLN A 157 -0.14 -5.18 14.52
N VAL A 158 -0.77 -4.15 15.06
CA VAL A 158 -1.04 -2.91 14.34
C VAL A 158 -0.38 -1.76 15.06
N MET A 159 0.42 -0.98 14.34
CA MET A 159 1.14 0.18 14.86
C MET A 159 0.82 1.41 14.02
N ARG A 160 0.77 2.58 14.66
CA ARG A 160 0.63 3.88 13.99
C ARG A 160 1.87 4.72 14.23
N TYR A 161 2.37 5.38 13.15
CA TYR A 161 3.49 6.31 13.23
C TYR A 161 3.19 7.59 12.45
N GLY A 162 3.32 8.73 13.10
CA GLY A 162 3.10 10.04 12.50
C GLY A 162 3.37 11.18 13.48
N GLY A 163 3.57 12.39 12.94
CA GLY A 163 3.76 13.59 13.75
C GLY A 163 2.48 13.99 14.50
N ILE A 164 2.60 14.45 15.74
CA ILE A 164 1.46 14.85 16.58
C ILE A 164 1.35 16.37 16.74
N ASN A 165 2.41 17.11 16.44
CA ASN A 165 2.49 18.58 16.64
C ASN A 165 2.61 19.34 15.32
N GLN A 166 2.28 18.70 14.21
CA GLN A 166 2.34 19.32 12.89
C GLN A 166 1.11 20.20 12.65
N ALA A 167 1.31 21.37 12.05
CA ALA A 167 0.22 22.14 11.48
C ALA A 167 -0.35 21.39 10.26
N ASN A 168 -1.64 21.58 9.97
CA ASN A 168 -2.38 20.90 8.93
C ASN A 168 -2.66 19.41 9.23
N GLN A 169 -2.88 18.63 8.19
CA GLN A 169 -3.25 17.22 8.27
C GLN A 169 -2.09 16.35 7.73
N PRO A 170 -1.01 16.15 8.51
CA PRO A 170 0.15 15.41 8.06
C PRO A 170 -0.22 13.94 7.83
N PRO A 171 0.32 13.31 6.78
CA PRO A 171 0.13 11.89 6.57
C PRO A 171 0.75 11.09 7.70
N PHE A 172 0.21 9.90 7.94
CA PHE A 172 0.77 8.96 8.88
C PHE A 172 0.76 7.53 8.32
N LEU A 173 1.58 6.69 8.91
CA LEU A 173 1.69 5.28 8.58
C LEU A 173 0.86 4.44 9.56
N VAL A 174 0.10 3.49 9.03
CA VAL A 174 -0.37 2.31 9.77
C VAL A 174 0.39 1.10 9.24
N MET A 175 1.08 0.41 10.13
CA MET A 175 1.80 -0.83 9.83
C MET A 175 1.09 -2.01 10.48
N ILE A 176 0.79 -3.05 9.69
CA ILE A 176 0.19 -4.30 10.15
C ILE A 176 1.20 -5.41 9.93
N GLU A 177 1.46 -6.21 10.98
CA GLU A 177 2.28 -7.42 10.88
C GLU A 177 1.46 -8.63 11.31
N LYS A 178 1.48 -9.71 10.51
CA LYS A 178 0.86 -10.99 10.87
C LYS A 178 1.80 -11.81 11.74
N ARG A 179 1.36 -12.16 12.95
CA ARG A 179 2.15 -12.90 13.95
C ARG A 179 1.92 -14.41 13.94
N LEU A 180 0.75 -14.86 13.52
CA LEU A 180 0.34 -16.26 13.47
C LEU A 180 -0.03 -16.71 12.05
#